data_cbb511bfb5d9a1f691a69ab49cd7cd19
#
_entry.id   cbb511bfb5d9a1f691a69ab49cd7cd19
#
_cell.length_a   1.000
_cell.length_b   1.000
_cell.length_c   1.000
_cell.angle_alpha   90.00
_cell.angle_beta   90.00
_cell.angle_gamma   90.00
#
_symmetry.space_group_name_H-M   'P 1'
#
loop_
_entity.id
_entity.type
_entity.pdbx_description
1 polymer ?
#
loop_
_entity_poly.entity_id
_entity_poly.type
_entity_poly.pdbx_seq_one_letter_code
_entity_poly.pdbx_strand_id
1 'polypeptide(L)'
;MTAPDADALGWLDTQEDAMLALLEALVNIDSGSYDKPGVDAVGARIAEFLAGHGIPVTTVPVEGYGDALKAHVAGSGGGNRPVVLMGHRDTVFPKGEVAHRPFRIADGRAYGPGVADMKAGLVMNAFVLAAFHHAGAPVPLVGLFTSDEEIGSPACRPIIEETARGARAVLNSEPGRPTGNVVTGRKGGVFMVLEVRGKAAHSGGNYADGRSAILELAHKTVAFHAITDLERGTTVNVGLIAGGQSVNTVAPRATCEIDLRYVTPPDRAAAMDRIAAIVADSTVPDTTAHLTIKGEFLPLVQDEASRALFETYARVSAQQGTPVAGEFAGGCADSGFTASVGCPTLCAVGPVGGKAHSPEEYLEVATLVPRARAMAETIAALAQA
;
A
#
# COMPACT_ATOMS: atom_id res chain seq x y z
N MET A 1 -22.75 -17.64 -15.09
CA MET A 1 -21.82 -18.36 -14.19
C MET A 1 -21.65 -19.76 -14.77
N THR A 2 -20.44 -20.17 -15.03
CA THR A 2 -20.10 -21.52 -15.52
C THR A 2 -20.10 -22.53 -14.37
N ALA A 3 -20.06 -23.85 -14.64
CA ALA A 3 -19.94 -24.85 -13.58
C ALA A 3 -18.65 -24.65 -12.73
N PRO A 4 -17.46 -24.40 -13.32
CA PRO A 4 -16.25 -24.12 -12.56
C PRO A 4 -16.37 -22.91 -11.64
N ASP A 5 -17.08 -21.85 -12.04
CA ASP A 5 -17.28 -20.67 -11.18
C ASP A 5 -18.13 -21.04 -9.95
N ALA A 6 -19.19 -21.85 -10.13
CA ALA A 6 -20.04 -22.30 -9.03
C ALA A 6 -19.27 -23.22 -8.06
N ASP A 7 -18.40 -24.09 -8.56
CA ASP A 7 -17.57 -24.98 -7.75
C ASP A 7 -16.54 -24.18 -6.92
N ALA A 8 -15.91 -23.15 -7.51
CA ALA A 8 -14.99 -22.26 -6.80
C ALA A 8 -15.70 -21.52 -5.65
N LEU A 9 -16.90 -20.99 -5.89
CA LEU A 9 -17.68 -20.28 -4.88
C LEU A 9 -18.14 -21.23 -3.77
N GLY A 10 -18.66 -22.41 -4.11
CA GLY A 10 -19.07 -23.41 -3.13
C GLY A 10 -17.92 -23.87 -2.24
N TRP A 11 -16.71 -23.95 -2.77
CA TRP A 11 -15.53 -24.27 -1.98
C TRP A 11 -15.21 -23.12 -1.01
N LEU A 12 -15.19 -21.85 -1.48
CA LEU A 12 -14.93 -20.69 -0.63
C LEU A 12 -15.90 -20.58 0.55
N ASP A 13 -17.18 -20.92 0.36
CA ASP A 13 -18.20 -20.87 1.42
C ASP A 13 -17.90 -21.77 2.62
N THR A 14 -17.05 -22.76 2.44
CA THR A 14 -16.67 -23.72 3.50
C THR A 14 -15.33 -23.40 4.15
N GLN A 15 -14.67 -22.29 3.79
CA GLN A 15 -13.26 -22.05 4.16
C GLN A 15 -13.04 -21.03 5.29
N GLU A 16 -14.08 -20.52 5.95
CA GLU A 16 -13.92 -19.46 6.97
C GLU A 16 -12.91 -19.85 8.06
N ASP A 17 -13.04 -21.04 8.65
CA ASP A 17 -12.13 -21.50 9.69
C ASP A 17 -10.68 -21.67 9.17
N ALA A 18 -10.51 -22.16 7.96
CA ALA A 18 -9.19 -22.32 7.35
C ALA A 18 -8.55 -20.96 7.01
N MET A 19 -9.35 -19.99 6.55
CA MET A 19 -8.91 -18.62 6.33
C MET A 19 -8.47 -17.97 7.65
N LEU A 20 -9.23 -18.14 8.73
CA LEU A 20 -8.87 -17.63 10.04
C LEU A 20 -7.61 -18.28 10.60
N ALA A 21 -7.43 -19.58 10.41
CA ALA A 21 -6.22 -20.28 10.84
C ALA A 21 -4.97 -19.79 10.10
N LEU A 22 -5.06 -19.56 8.77
CA LEU A 22 -3.95 -18.97 8.03
C LEU A 22 -3.71 -17.51 8.47
N LEU A 23 -4.77 -16.73 8.68
CA LEU A 23 -4.66 -15.34 9.14
C LEU A 23 -3.95 -15.26 10.50
N GLU A 24 -4.33 -16.12 11.46
CA GLU A 24 -3.65 -16.23 12.76
C GLU A 24 -2.16 -16.52 12.60
N ALA A 25 -1.82 -17.49 11.73
CA ALA A 25 -0.43 -17.84 11.45
C ALA A 25 0.37 -16.66 10.87
N LEU A 26 -0.24 -15.84 9.97
CA LEU A 26 0.42 -14.68 9.39
C LEU A 26 0.52 -13.52 10.39
N VAL A 27 -0.55 -13.24 11.14
CA VAL A 27 -0.58 -12.11 12.10
C VAL A 27 0.40 -12.31 13.24
N ASN A 28 0.61 -13.55 13.68
CA ASN A 28 1.57 -13.90 14.72
C ASN A 28 3.04 -13.92 14.27
N ILE A 29 3.34 -13.31 13.11
CA ILE A 29 4.70 -13.06 12.63
C ILE A 29 4.90 -11.56 12.53
N ASP A 30 5.90 -11.00 13.24
CA ASP A 30 6.33 -9.62 13.02
C ASP A 30 6.88 -9.47 11.59
N SER A 31 6.40 -8.45 10.87
CA SER A 31 6.79 -8.25 9.47
C SER A 31 6.90 -6.76 9.12
N GLY A 32 7.58 -5.97 9.96
CA GLY A 32 7.87 -4.57 9.62
C GLY A 32 8.69 -4.47 8.34
N SER A 33 8.48 -3.43 7.50
CA SER A 33 9.08 -3.30 6.15
C SER A 33 10.60 -3.48 6.14
N TYR A 34 11.30 -3.12 7.21
CA TYR A 34 12.75 -3.26 7.34
C TYR A 34 13.19 -4.59 7.99
N ASP A 35 12.25 -5.45 8.43
CA ASP A 35 12.55 -6.80 8.94
C ASP A 35 12.40 -7.85 7.83
N LYS A 36 13.36 -7.87 6.88
CA LYS A 36 13.36 -8.85 5.79
C LYS A 36 13.06 -10.29 6.25
N PRO A 37 13.70 -10.82 7.33
CA PRO A 37 13.40 -12.17 7.80
C PRO A 37 11.93 -12.36 8.20
N GLY A 38 11.31 -11.37 8.83
CA GLY A 38 9.89 -11.43 9.22
C GLY A 38 8.95 -11.38 8.02
N VAL A 39 9.20 -10.46 7.08
CA VAL A 39 8.41 -10.36 5.84
C VAL A 39 8.54 -11.64 4.99
N ASP A 40 9.75 -12.21 4.90
CA ASP A 40 9.98 -13.48 4.20
C ASP A 40 9.31 -14.67 4.91
N ALA A 41 9.24 -14.66 6.25
CA ALA A 41 8.54 -15.70 7.01
C ALA A 41 7.03 -15.67 6.75
N VAL A 42 6.40 -14.48 6.65
CA VAL A 42 5.00 -14.35 6.20
C VAL A 42 4.85 -14.92 4.79
N GLY A 43 5.80 -14.58 3.89
CA GLY A 43 5.81 -15.10 2.52
C GLY A 43 5.92 -16.62 2.46
N ALA A 44 6.76 -17.23 3.31
CA ALA A 44 6.92 -18.68 3.38
C ALA A 44 5.61 -19.39 3.77
N ARG A 45 4.83 -18.83 4.70
CA ARG A 45 3.52 -19.38 5.06
C ARG A 45 2.51 -19.33 3.93
N ILE A 46 2.47 -18.22 3.18
CA ILE A 46 1.61 -18.09 1.98
C ILE A 46 2.06 -19.10 0.91
N ALA A 47 3.36 -19.19 0.66
CA ALA A 47 3.91 -20.13 -0.33
C ALA A 47 3.64 -21.59 0.06
N GLU A 48 3.76 -21.96 1.34
CA GLU A 48 3.44 -23.28 1.87
C GLU A 48 1.95 -23.63 1.63
N PHE A 49 1.05 -22.71 1.95
CA PHE A 49 -0.38 -22.87 1.70
C PHE A 49 -0.66 -23.11 0.21
N LEU A 50 -0.14 -22.26 -0.67
CA LEU A 50 -0.34 -22.36 -2.12
C LEU A 50 0.26 -23.64 -2.70
N ALA A 51 1.47 -24.01 -2.27
CA ALA A 51 2.10 -25.26 -2.68
C ALA A 51 1.32 -26.50 -2.22
N GLY A 52 0.71 -26.46 -1.02
CA GLY A 52 -0.19 -27.50 -0.50
C GLY A 52 -1.43 -27.71 -1.39
N HIS A 53 -1.85 -26.69 -2.12
CA HIS A 53 -2.90 -26.74 -3.13
C HIS A 53 -2.39 -27.01 -4.56
N GLY A 54 -1.09 -27.22 -4.76
CA GLY A 54 -0.49 -27.48 -6.07
C GLY A 54 -0.23 -26.25 -6.93
N ILE A 55 -0.29 -25.05 -6.36
CA ILE A 55 -0.07 -23.79 -7.07
C ILE A 55 1.43 -23.44 -7.04
N PRO A 56 2.10 -23.29 -8.21
CA PRO A 56 3.50 -22.89 -8.24
C PRO A 56 3.69 -21.45 -7.78
N VAL A 57 4.68 -21.25 -6.92
CA VAL A 57 5.08 -19.93 -6.42
C VAL A 57 6.51 -19.63 -6.84
N THR A 58 6.74 -18.49 -7.46
CA THR A 58 8.05 -18.00 -7.84
C THR A 58 8.47 -16.89 -6.87
N THR A 59 9.65 -17.01 -6.29
CA THR A 59 10.28 -15.95 -5.49
C THR A 59 11.04 -15.01 -6.41
N VAL A 60 10.79 -13.73 -6.29
CA VAL A 60 11.49 -12.64 -6.99
C VAL A 60 12.36 -11.92 -5.97
N PRO A 61 13.70 -12.03 -6.04
CA PRO A 61 14.60 -11.40 -5.08
C PRO A 61 14.44 -9.87 -5.07
N VAL A 62 14.39 -9.31 -3.87
CA VAL A 62 14.31 -7.86 -3.63
C VAL A 62 15.47 -7.44 -2.74
N GLU A 63 16.31 -6.54 -3.23
CA GLU A 63 17.48 -6.08 -2.48
C GLU A 63 17.08 -5.21 -1.29
N GLY A 64 17.53 -5.57 -0.10
CA GLY A 64 17.32 -4.82 1.13
C GLY A 64 15.98 -5.06 1.84
N TYR A 65 15.02 -5.69 1.18
CA TYR A 65 13.68 -5.96 1.71
C TYR A 65 13.29 -7.43 1.56
N GLY A 66 12.09 -7.82 2.01
CA GLY A 66 11.55 -9.16 1.77
C GLY A 66 11.42 -9.45 0.27
N ASP A 67 11.65 -10.70 -0.13
CA ASP A 67 11.55 -11.09 -1.54
C ASP A 67 10.06 -11.11 -1.99
N ALA A 68 9.73 -10.57 -3.16
CA ALA A 68 8.37 -10.65 -3.67
C ALA A 68 8.00 -12.07 -4.12
N LEU A 69 6.71 -12.43 -4.03
CA LEU A 69 6.22 -13.74 -4.46
C LEU A 69 5.21 -13.57 -5.60
N LYS A 70 5.31 -14.43 -6.62
CA LYS A 70 4.33 -14.57 -7.70
C LYS A 70 3.77 -15.99 -7.71
N ALA A 71 2.46 -16.11 -7.54
CA ALA A 71 1.73 -17.37 -7.67
C ALA A 71 0.97 -17.39 -9.01
N HIS A 72 0.94 -18.52 -9.70
CA HIS A 72 0.35 -18.61 -11.02
C HIS A 72 -0.72 -19.70 -11.09
N VAL A 73 -1.94 -19.34 -11.52
CA VAL A 73 -3.01 -20.29 -11.85
C VAL A 73 -3.30 -20.18 -13.34
N ALA A 74 -3.20 -21.30 -14.05
CA ALA A 74 -3.47 -21.35 -15.48
C ALA A 74 -4.97 -21.14 -15.76
N GLY A 75 -5.29 -20.37 -16.80
CA GLY A 75 -6.66 -20.20 -17.26
C GLY A 75 -7.04 -21.22 -18.31
N SER A 76 -8.30 -21.64 -18.32
CA SER A 76 -8.89 -22.55 -19.32
C SER A 76 -9.42 -21.81 -20.55
N GLY A 77 -9.67 -20.50 -20.45
CA GLY A 77 -10.15 -19.64 -21.55
C GLY A 77 -9.02 -19.18 -22.46
N GLY A 78 -9.36 -18.83 -23.71
CA GLY A 78 -8.41 -18.49 -24.80
C GLY A 78 -7.66 -17.15 -24.68
N GLY A 79 -7.60 -16.52 -23.53
CA GLY A 79 -6.93 -15.24 -23.34
C GLY A 79 -5.69 -15.34 -22.46
N ASN A 80 -4.57 -14.71 -22.88
CA ASN A 80 -3.31 -14.71 -22.13
C ASN A 80 -3.18 -13.56 -21.09
N ARG A 81 -4.19 -12.68 -20.95
CA ARG A 81 -4.14 -11.54 -20.04
C ARG A 81 -4.63 -11.97 -18.65
N PRO A 82 -3.76 -12.02 -17.63
CA PRO A 82 -4.15 -12.44 -16.30
C PRO A 82 -4.99 -11.38 -15.56
N VAL A 83 -5.78 -11.83 -14.58
CA VAL A 83 -6.22 -10.98 -13.48
C VAL A 83 -5.18 -11.10 -12.35
N VAL A 84 -4.72 -9.97 -11.84
CA VAL A 84 -3.74 -9.92 -10.77
C VAL A 84 -4.44 -9.66 -9.43
N LEU A 85 -4.21 -10.54 -8.45
CA LEU A 85 -4.62 -10.38 -7.06
C LEU A 85 -3.39 -9.91 -6.29
N MET A 86 -3.39 -8.64 -5.85
CA MET A 86 -2.21 -8.00 -5.29
C MET A 86 -2.38 -7.69 -3.81
N GLY A 87 -1.25 -7.71 -3.07
CA GLY A 87 -1.17 -7.22 -1.72
C GLY A 87 0.25 -7.28 -1.15
N HIS A 88 0.49 -6.52 -0.08
CA HIS A 88 1.77 -6.44 0.60
C HIS A 88 1.80 -7.26 1.90
N ARG A 89 2.99 -7.72 2.29
CA ARG A 89 3.23 -8.57 3.47
C ARG A 89 3.85 -7.83 4.63
N ASP A 90 4.42 -6.67 4.35
CA ASP A 90 5.00 -5.81 5.36
C ASP A 90 3.92 -5.06 6.15
N THR A 91 4.32 -4.52 7.28
CA THR A 91 3.48 -3.71 8.18
C THR A 91 4.30 -2.54 8.75
N VAL A 92 3.64 -1.49 9.24
CA VAL A 92 4.30 -0.37 9.95
C VAL A 92 4.83 -0.75 11.33
N PHE A 93 4.47 -1.92 11.87
CA PHE A 93 4.77 -2.26 13.25
C PHE A 93 6.21 -2.74 13.44
N PRO A 94 6.85 -2.33 14.55
CA PRO A 94 8.21 -2.75 14.87
C PRO A 94 8.27 -4.23 15.26
N LYS A 95 9.45 -4.81 15.17
CA LYS A 95 9.72 -6.16 15.66
C LYS A 95 9.45 -6.28 17.15
N GLY A 96 8.74 -7.36 17.55
CA GLY A 96 8.32 -7.63 18.92
C GLY A 96 6.88 -7.20 19.22
N GLU A 97 6.19 -6.55 18.29
CA GLU A 97 4.82 -6.10 18.46
C GLU A 97 3.84 -7.27 18.69
N VAL A 98 4.05 -8.39 17.99
CA VAL A 98 3.23 -9.61 18.16
C VAL A 98 3.27 -10.14 19.59
N ALA A 99 4.39 -10.01 20.30
CA ALA A 99 4.48 -10.44 21.71
C ALA A 99 3.58 -9.61 22.64
N HIS A 100 3.28 -8.36 22.26
CA HIS A 100 2.38 -7.48 23.02
C HIS A 100 0.92 -7.60 22.56
N ARG A 101 0.69 -7.84 21.29
CA ARG A 101 -0.64 -7.90 20.65
C ARG A 101 -0.77 -9.11 19.73
N PRO A 102 -0.74 -10.37 20.25
CA PRO A 102 -0.94 -11.55 19.42
C PRO A 102 -2.34 -11.55 18.79
N PHE A 103 -2.49 -12.34 17.74
CA PHE A 103 -3.80 -12.55 17.12
C PHE A 103 -4.85 -12.97 18.16
N ARG A 104 -6.02 -12.37 18.09
CA ARG A 104 -7.18 -12.75 18.92
C ARG A 104 -8.48 -12.40 18.18
N ILE A 105 -9.53 -13.15 18.47
CA ILE A 105 -10.88 -12.84 18.02
C ILE A 105 -11.73 -12.47 19.23
N ALA A 106 -12.47 -11.37 19.13
CA ALA A 106 -13.43 -10.94 20.13
C ALA A 106 -14.57 -10.15 19.46
N ASP A 107 -15.80 -10.40 19.86
CA ASP A 107 -17.00 -9.67 19.40
C ASP A 107 -17.12 -9.59 17.87
N GLY A 108 -16.81 -10.69 17.15
CA GLY A 108 -16.90 -10.79 15.70
C GLY A 108 -15.76 -10.08 14.95
N ARG A 109 -14.74 -9.60 15.66
CA ARG A 109 -13.55 -8.96 15.11
C ARG A 109 -12.29 -9.75 15.41
N ALA A 110 -11.39 -9.79 14.44
CA ALA A 110 -10.02 -10.22 14.66
C ALA A 110 -9.11 -9.01 14.86
N TYR A 111 -8.12 -9.15 15.74
CA TYR A 111 -7.16 -8.12 16.14
C TYR A 111 -5.74 -8.67 16.05
N GLY A 112 -4.78 -7.80 15.83
CA GLY A 112 -3.36 -8.10 15.79
C GLY A 112 -2.63 -7.23 14.76
N PRO A 113 -1.28 -7.18 14.75
CA PRO A 113 -0.51 -6.32 13.85
C PRO A 113 -0.68 -6.73 12.38
N GLY A 114 -1.19 -5.79 11.56
CA GLY A 114 -1.44 -6.02 10.13
C GLY A 114 -2.62 -6.97 9.86
N VAL A 115 -3.53 -7.17 10.84
CA VAL A 115 -4.68 -8.06 10.66
C VAL A 115 -5.60 -7.59 9.53
N ALA A 116 -5.79 -6.28 9.39
CA ALA A 116 -6.53 -5.66 8.31
C ALA A 116 -5.60 -5.17 7.20
N ASP A 117 -4.48 -4.53 7.54
CA ASP A 117 -3.51 -3.92 6.65
C ASP A 117 -2.19 -4.70 6.61
N MET A 118 -2.02 -5.71 5.65
CA MET A 118 -3.17 -6.20 4.92
C MET A 118 -3.21 -7.74 4.87
N LYS A 119 -2.82 -8.42 6.00
CA LYS A 119 -2.69 -9.89 6.03
C LYS A 119 -4.01 -10.62 5.72
N ALA A 120 -5.18 -10.05 6.10
CA ALA A 120 -6.48 -10.63 5.71
C ALA A 120 -6.70 -10.59 4.20
N GLY A 121 -6.28 -9.52 3.51
CA GLY A 121 -6.31 -9.44 2.05
C GLY A 121 -5.41 -10.50 1.39
N LEU A 122 -4.23 -10.76 1.96
CA LEU A 122 -3.32 -11.81 1.46
C LEU A 122 -3.93 -13.21 1.60
N VAL A 123 -4.55 -13.49 2.75
CA VAL A 123 -5.28 -14.74 2.97
C VAL A 123 -6.40 -14.88 1.94
N MET A 124 -7.22 -13.85 1.77
CA MET A 124 -8.29 -13.85 0.77
C MET A 124 -7.76 -14.15 -0.63
N ASN A 125 -6.66 -13.49 -1.05
CA ASN A 125 -6.03 -13.74 -2.35
C ASN A 125 -5.57 -15.20 -2.51
N ALA A 126 -4.93 -15.76 -1.48
CA ALA A 126 -4.44 -17.13 -1.50
C ALA A 126 -5.59 -18.13 -1.65
N PHE A 127 -6.71 -17.95 -0.94
CA PHE A 127 -7.88 -18.81 -1.03
C PHE A 127 -8.63 -18.67 -2.35
N VAL A 128 -8.73 -17.48 -2.93
CA VAL A 128 -9.32 -17.28 -4.26
C VAL A 128 -8.48 -17.97 -5.34
N LEU A 129 -7.15 -17.88 -5.26
CA LEU A 129 -6.25 -18.62 -6.16
C LEU A 129 -6.45 -20.12 -6.03
N ALA A 130 -6.55 -20.66 -4.80
CA ALA A 130 -6.78 -22.07 -4.55
C ALA A 130 -8.14 -22.53 -5.10
N ALA A 131 -9.20 -21.76 -4.86
CA ALA A 131 -10.55 -22.07 -5.37
C ALA A 131 -10.56 -22.23 -6.89
N PHE A 132 -9.96 -21.31 -7.62
CA PHE A 132 -9.87 -21.39 -9.08
C PHE A 132 -8.86 -22.42 -9.58
N HIS A 133 -7.82 -22.73 -8.83
CA HIS A 133 -6.92 -23.81 -9.19
C HIS A 133 -7.65 -25.17 -9.16
N HIS A 134 -8.50 -25.41 -8.16
CA HIS A 134 -9.28 -26.63 -8.04
C HIS A 134 -10.44 -26.72 -9.04
N ALA A 135 -11.15 -25.64 -9.24
CA ALA A 135 -12.34 -25.59 -10.10
C ALA A 135 -12.02 -25.38 -11.60
N GLY A 136 -10.81 -24.88 -11.91
CA GLY A 136 -10.44 -24.44 -13.24
C GLY A 136 -10.72 -22.93 -13.43
N ALA A 137 -9.68 -22.12 -13.47
CA ALA A 137 -9.80 -20.68 -13.67
C ALA A 137 -10.28 -20.33 -15.09
N PRO A 138 -11.26 -19.42 -15.25
CA PRO A 138 -11.73 -19.02 -16.57
C PRO A 138 -10.72 -18.17 -17.35
N VAL A 139 -9.84 -17.46 -16.63
CA VAL A 139 -8.70 -16.69 -17.16
C VAL A 139 -7.46 -16.97 -16.31
N PRO A 140 -6.24 -16.72 -16.82
CA PRO A 140 -5.04 -16.84 -15.99
C PRO A 140 -5.12 -15.89 -14.78
N LEU A 141 -4.64 -16.38 -13.62
CA LEU A 141 -4.53 -15.55 -12.40
C LEU A 141 -3.08 -15.45 -11.96
N VAL A 142 -2.73 -14.31 -11.44
CA VAL A 142 -1.43 -14.05 -10.79
C VAL A 142 -1.70 -13.51 -9.40
N GLY A 143 -1.23 -14.21 -8.36
CA GLY A 143 -1.09 -13.64 -7.03
C GLY A 143 0.24 -12.90 -6.92
N LEU A 144 0.24 -11.61 -6.64
CA LEU A 144 1.44 -10.81 -6.39
C LEU A 144 1.47 -10.39 -4.92
N PHE A 145 2.49 -10.83 -4.18
CA PHE A 145 2.68 -10.54 -2.77
C PHE A 145 3.97 -9.74 -2.59
N THR A 146 3.85 -8.42 -2.39
CA THR A 146 4.96 -7.47 -2.24
C THR A 146 5.45 -7.37 -0.80
N SER A 147 6.45 -6.53 -0.50
CA SER A 147 7.21 -6.57 0.75
C SER A 147 7.64 -5.24 1.33
N ASP A 148 7.33 -4.10 0.69
CA ASP A 148 7.82 -2.78 1.05
C ASP A 148 6.80 -1.66 0.78
N GLU A 149 5.50 -1.99 0.81
CA GLU A 149 4.42 -1.04 0.52
C GLU A 149 4.41 0.09 1.54
N GLU A 150 4.51 -0.20 2.82
CA GLU A 150 4.37 0.74 3.92
C GLU A 150 5.43 1.88 3.92
N ILE A 151 6.44 1.73 3.08
CA ILE A 151 7.52 2.72 2.88
C ILE A 151 7.58 3.26 1.45
N GLY A 152 6.54 3.02 0.63
CA GLY A 152 6.43 3.56 -0.73
C GLY A 152 6.98 2.65 -1.82
N SER A 153 7.07 1.36 -1.58
CA SER A 153 7.52 0.31 -2.52
C SER A 153 8.82 0.65 -3.25
N PRO A 154 9.87 1.09 -2.55
CA PRO A 154 11.10 1.56 -3.21
C PRO A 154 11.76 0.49 -4.07
N ALA A 155 11.55 -0.78 -3.77
CA ALA A 155 12.15 -1.90 -4.50
C ALA A 155 11.12 -2.77 -5.25
N CYS A 156 9.89 -2.96 -4.75
CA CYS A 156 8.86 -3.75 -5.41
C CYS A 156 8.14 -3.02 -6.55
N ARG A 157 8.19 -1.68 -6.63
CA ARG A 157 7.53 -0.90 -7.69
C ARG A 157 7.79 -1.42 -9.11
N PRO A 158 9.02 -1.72 -9.56
CA PRO A 158 9.24 -2.27 -10.90
C PRO A 158 8.55 -3.62 -11.12
N ILE A 159 8.50 -4.47 -10.07
CA ILE A 159 7.83 -5.79 -10.10
C ILE A 159 6.32 -5.62 -10.25
N ILE A 160 5.73 -4.65 -9.52
CA ILE A 160 4.31 -4.30 -9.58
C ILE A 160 3.94 -3.82 -10.97
N GLU A 161 4.68 -2.82 -11.50
CA GLU A 161 4.44 -2.23 -12.82
C GLU A 161 4.59 -3.29 -13.94
N GLU A 162 5.62 -4.14 -13.88
CA GLU A 162 5.83 -5.23 -14.83
C GLU A 162 4.66 -6.23 -14.81
N THR A 163 4.24 -6.65 -13.60
CA THR A 163 3.17 -7.65 -13.44
C THR A 163 1.82 -7.12 -13.90
N ALA A 164 1.54 -5.83 -13.67
CA ALA A 164 0.31 -5.18 -14.10
C ALA A 164 0.29 -4.88 -15.60
N ARG A 165 1.46 -4.68 -16.23
CA ARG A 165 1.53 -4.34 -17.66
C ARG A 165 0.94 -5.45 -18.53
N GLY A 166 -0.11 -5.10 -19.24
CA GLY A 166 -0.85 -6.03 -20.09
C GLY A 166 -1.77 -6.99 -19.34
N ALA A 167 -1.88 -6.92 -18.02
CA ALA A 167 -2.90 -7.65 -17.29
C ALA A 167 -4.33 -7.18 -17.67
N ARG A 168 -5.32 -8.02 -17.45
CA ARG A 168 -6.73 -7.70 -17.68
C ARG A 168 -7.26 -6.71 -16.65
N ALA A 169 -6.92 -6.94 -15.39
CA ALA A 169 -7.26 -6.10 -14.25
C ALA A 169 -6.34 -6.40 -13.06
N VAL A 170 -6.22 -5.45 -12.15
CA VAL A 170 -5.63 -5.63 -10.81
C VAL A 170 -6.70 -5.41 -9.76
N LEU A 171 -6.83 -6.38 -8.85
CA LEU A 171 -7.63 -6.32 -7.64
C LEU A 171 -6.67 -6.21 -6.45
N ASN A 172 -6.50 -5.00 -5.91
CA ASN A 172 -5.61 -4.76 -4.78
C ASN A 172 -6.38 -4.93 -3.46
N SER A 173 -6.00 -5.96 -2.70
CA SER A 173 -6.72 -6.43 -1.52
C SER A 173 -6.38 -5.69 -0.23
N GLU A 174 -6.04 -4.38 -0.36
CA GLU A 174 -6.07 -3.45 0.76
C GLU A 174 -7.36 -3.59 1.58
N PRO A 175 -7.38 -3.23 2.86
CA PRO A 175 -8.56 -3.39 3.69
C PRO A 175 -9.77 -2.65 3.10
N GLY A 176 -10.90 -3.34 3.01
CA GLY A 176 -12.19 -2.73 2.73
C GLY A 176 -12.49 -1.63 3.75
N ARG A 177 -13.13 -0.56 3.30
CA ARG A 177 -13.41 0.60 4.16
C ARG A 177 -14.36 0.22 5.30
N PRO A 178 -14.30 0.89 6.47
CA PRO A 178 -15.25 0.65 7.56
C PRO A 178 -16.73 0.81 7.17
N THR A 179 -17.00 1.54 6.10
CA THR A 179 -18.32 1.68 5.45
C THR A 179 -18.76 0.44 4.69
N GLY A 180 -17.87 -0.54 4.49
CA GLY A 180 -18.06 -1.66 3.58
C GLY A 180 -17.71 -1.34 2.13
N ASN A 181 -17.31 -0.12 1.80
CA ASN A 181 -17.01 0.33 0.44
C ASN A 181 -15.61 -0.08 -0.04
N VAL A 182 -15.36 0.14 -1.33
CA VAL A 182 -14.06 -0.04 -2.00
C VAL A 182 -13.46 1.31 -2.37
N VAL A 183 -12.21 1.35 -2.80
CA VAL A 183 -11.53 2.60 -3.18
C VAL A 183 -11.33 2.64 -4.68
N THR A 184 -11.86 3.70 -5.31
CA THR A 184 -11.78 3.97 -6.75
C THR A 184 -10.81 5.07 -7.10
N GLY A 185 -10.31 5.81 -6.11
CA GLY A 185 -9.31 6.87 -6.28
C GLY A 185 -8.50 7.07 -5.01
N ARG A 186 -7.20 7.31 -5.14
CA ARG A 186 -6.27 7.59 -4.03
C ARG A 186 -5.37 8.76 -4.39
N LYS A 187 -4.96 9.55 -3.39
CA LYS A 187 -3.88 10.51 -3.57
C LYS A 187 -2.57 9.78 -3.84
N GLY A 188 -1.68 10.43 -4.60
CA GLY A 188 -0.26 10.12 -4.61
C GLY A 188 0.45 10.78 -3.44
N GLY A 189 1.66 10.33 -3.13
CA GLY A 189 2.49 10.88 -2.07
C GLY A 189 3.96 10.88 -2.41
N VAL A 190 4.71 11.88 -1.92
CA VAL A 190 6.17 11.92 -2.00
C VAL A 190 6.72 12.18 -0.61
N PHE A 191 7.55 11.26 -0.12
CA PHE A 191 8.22 11.38 1.17
C PHE A 191 9.65 11.85 0.97
N MET A 192 10.02 12.94 1.63
CA MET A 192 11.30 13.62 1.40
C MET A 192 12.00 13.97 2.72
N VAL A 193 13.32 14.00 2.67
CA VAL A 193 14.17 14.56 3.74
C VAL A 193 14.94 15.73 3.17
N LEU A 194 14.87 16.88 3.85
CA LEU A 194 15.70 18.04 3.59
C LEU A 194 16.79 18.15 4.65
N GLU A 195 18.03 18.23 4.22
CA GLU A 195 19.17 18.61 5.06
C GLU A 195 19.61 20.04 4.71
N VAL A 196 19.72 20.90 5.75
CA VAL A 196 20.28 22.25 5.63
C VAL A 196 21.60 22.31 6.37
N ARG A 197 22.63 22.86 5.71
CA ARG A 197 23.96 23.09 6.27
C ARG A 197 24.25 24.57 6.35
N GLY A 198 24.83 24.98 7.47
CA GLY A 198 25.28 26.30 7.76
C GLY A 198 26.69 26.29 8.37
N LYS A 199 26.98 27.24 9.27
CA LYS A 199 28.29 27.39 9.91
C LYS A 199 28.14 27.67 11.40
N ALA A 200 28.84 26.89 12.23
CA ALA A 200 28.86 27.10 13.68
C ALA A 200 29.63 28.37 14.05
N ALA A 201 29.15 29.04 15.08
CA ALA A 201 29.81 30.14 15.76
C ALA A 201 29.29 30.27 17.20
N HIS A 202 30.04 30.87 18.08
CA HIS A 202 29.58 31.15 19.44
C HIS A 202 28.52 32.26 19.39
N SER A 203 27.31 32.00 19.93
CA SER A 203 26.15 32.87 19.78
C SER A 203 26.31 34.28 20.42
N GLY A 204 27.17 34.43 21.43
CA GLY A 204 27.44 35.69 22.08
C GLY A 204 28.82 36.31 21.74
N GLY A 205 29.79 35.50 21.27
CA GLY A 205 31.15 35.97 21.03
C GLY A 205 31.41 36.39 19.57
N ASN A 206 30.95 35.61 18.63
CA ASN A 206 31.20 35.84 17.20
C ASN A 206 30.02 35.40 16.33
N TYR A 207 28.82 35.81 16.72
CA TYR A 207 27.56 35.45 16.05
C TYR A 207 27.57 35.70 14.52
N ALA A 208 28.19 36.84 14.11
CA ALA A 208 28.26 37.25 12.71
C ALA A 208 29.04 36.28 11.80
N ASP A 209 29.94 35.44 12.37
CA ASP A 209 30.68 34.43 11.65
C ASP A 209 29.84 33.17 11.38
N GLY A 210 28.74 33.02 12.09
CA GLY A 210 27.84 31.88 11.99
C GLY A 210 26.85 31.98 10.82
N ARG A 211 26.31 30.84 10.42
CA ARG A 211 25.21 30.70 9.46
C ARG A 211 24.23 29.70 10.03
N SER A 212 23.07 30.16 10.46
CA SER A 212 22.09 29.29 11.16
C SER A 212 21.31 28.43 10.21
N ALA A 213 21.61 27.12 10.21
CA ALA A 213 20.83 26.14 9.47
C ALA A 213 19.39 25.99 10.02
N ILE A 214 19.19 26.20 11.34
CA ILE A 214 17.83 26.19 11.93
C ILE A 214 17.02 27.38 11.41
N LEU A 215 17.60 28.60 11.32
CA LEU A 215 16.89 29.75 10.80
C LEU A 215 16.51 29.54 9.32
N GLU A 216 17.45 29.05 8.50
CA GLU A 216 17.18 28.76 7.11
C GLU A 216 16.08 27.70 6.97
N LEU A 217 16.14 26.61 7.76
CA LEU A 217 15.11 25.58 7.75
C LEU A 217 13.75 26.11 8.20
N ALA A 218 13.69 27.04 9.15
CA ALA A 218 12.45 27.68 9.58
C ALA A 218 11.77 28.46 8.43
N HIS A 219 12.55 29.24 7.66
CA HIS A 219 12.05 29.94 6.47
C HIS A 219 11.52 28.95 5.43
N LYS A 220 12.27 27.90 5.13
CA LYS A 220 11.84 26.85 4.17
C LYS A 220 10.60 26.12 4.67
N THR A 221 10.49 25.82 5.96
CA THR A 221 9.29 25.16 6.54
C THR A 221 8.03 26.00 6.29
N VAL A 222 8.07 27.30 6.56
CA VAL A 222 6.93 28.20 6.27
C VAL A 222 6.60 28.21 4.77
N ALA A 223 7.62 28.27 3.91
CA ALA A 223 7.44 28.29 2.46
C ALA A 223 6.86 26.96 1.94
N PHE A 224 7.27 25.80 2.48
CA PHE A 224 6.71 24.50 2.12
C PHE A 224 5.22 24.40 2.49
N HIS A 225 4.85 24.77 3.71
CA HIS A 225 3.44 24.75 4.11
C HIS A 225 2.56 25.68 3.24
N ALA A 226 3.11 26.78 2.71
CA ALA A 226 2.41 27.68 1.80
C ALA A 226 2.16 27.10 0.38
N ILE A 227 2.69 25.90 0.09
CA ILE A 227 2.35 25.16 -1.15
C ILE A 227 0.97 24.52 -1.04
N THR A 228 0.51 24.20 0.17
CA THR A 228 -0.77 23.51 0.41
C THR A 228 -1.93 24.24 -0.28
N ASP A 229 -2.72 23.48 -1.02
CA ASP A 229 -3.92 23.88 -1.73
C ASP A 229 -5.01 22.84 -1.48
N LEU A 230 -5.88 23.11 -0.51
CA LEU A 230 -6.93 22.20 -0.09
C LEU A 230 -8.04 22.04 -1.15
N GLU A 231 -8.25 23.04 -1.99
CA GLU A 231 -9.26 22.98 -3.06
C GLU A 231 -8.81 22.00 -4.15
N ARG A 232 -7.53 22.00 -4.48
CA ARG A 232 -6.93 21.01 -5.40
C ARG A 232 -6.58 19.67 -4.72
N GLY A 233 -6.70 19.59 -3.41
CA GLY A 233 -6.35 18.42 -2.63
C GLY A 233 -4.85 18.17 -2.48
N THR A 234 -4.01 19.16 -2.78
CA THR A 234 -2.56 19.11 -2.57
C THR A 234 -2.21 19.55 -1.16
N THR A 235 -1.42 18.76 -0.43
CA THR A 235 -0.93 19.13 0.90
C THR A 235 0.56 18.91 1.02
N VAL A 236 1.27 19.86 1.63
CA VAL A 236 2.68 19.71 2.01
C VAL A 236 2.79 19.89 3.51
N ASN A 237 3.26 18.87 4.18
CA ASN A 237 3.42 18.84 5.63
C ASN A 237 4.88 18.58 6.01
N VAL A 238 5.47 19.46 6.81
CA VAL A 238 6.72 19.18 7.51
C VAL A 238 6.36 18.54 8.83
N GLY A 239 6.45 17.20 8.90
CA GLY A 239 6.02 16.39 10.04
C GLY A 239 7.08 16.25 11.13
N LEU A 240 8.35 16.25 10.74
CA LEU A 240 9.49 16.14 11.66
C LEU A 240 10.52 17.23 11.36
N ILE A 241 11.13 17.78 12.43
CA ILE A 241 12.20 18.78 12.36
C ILE A 241 13.22 18.53 13.46
N ALA A 242 14.51 18.62 13.15
CA ALA A 242 15.61 18.50 14.11
C ALA A 242 16.77 19.42 13.71
N GLY A 243 17.60 19.83 14.68
CA GLY A 243 18.80 20.62 14.35
C GLY A 243 19.53 21.19 15.57
N GLY A 244 20.71 21.77 15.29
CA GLY A 244 21.57 22.35 16.30
C GLY A 244 22.39 21.31 17.07
N GLN A 245 23.20 21.81 18.04
CA GLN A 245 24.04 20.98 18.90
C GLN A 245 24.07 21.50 20.35
N SER A 246 23.94 22.81 20.55
CA SER A 246 23.87 23.47 21.87
C SER A 246 23.19 24.82 21.75
N VAL A 247 22.59 25.31 22.86
CA VAL A 247 21.84 26.59 22.87
C VAL A 247 22.73 27.81 22.59
N ASN A 248 24.01 27.75 22.91
CA ASN A 248 24.96 28.85 22.74
C ASN A 248 25.81 28.72 21.45
N THR A 249 25.40 27.89 20.50
CA THR A 249 26.07 27.71 19.21
C THR A 249 25.10 28.00 18.08
N VAL A 250 25.47 28.84 17.11
CA VAL A 250 24.77 29.01 15.84
C VAL A 250 24.70 27.63 15.14
N ALA A 251 23.52 27.15 14.84
CA ALA A 251 23.29 25.78 14.38
C ALA A 251 23.93 25.51 13.01
N PRO A 252 24.92 24.59 12.89
CA PRO A 252 25.57 24.28 11.60
C PRO A 252 24.80 23.29 10.76
N ARG A 253 23.79 22.62 11.30
CA ARG A 253 22.97 21.62 10.60
C ARG A 253 21.55 21.60 11.14
N ALA A 254 20.59 21.42 10.24
CA ALA A 254 19.20 21.14 10.55
C ALA A 254 18.60 20.21 9.49
N THR A 255 17.58 19.44 9.86
CA THR A 255 16.88 18.51 8.96
C THR A 255 15.39 18.58 9.17
N CYS A 256 14.61 18.32 8.12
CA CYS A 256 13.18 18.04 8.26
C CYS A 256 12.73 16.91 7.35
N GLU A 257 11.59 16.29 7.71
CA GLU A 257 10.91 15.32 6.88
C GLU A 257 9.59 15.90 6.37
N ILE A 258 9.35 15.71 5.07
CA ILE A 258 8.29 16.36 4.32
C ILE A 258 7.41 15.29 3.68
N ASP A 259 6.10 15.40 3.87
CA ASP A 259 5.06 14.61 3.21
C ASP A 259 4.30 15.52 2.22
N LEU A 260 4.42 15.24 0.93
CA LEU A 260 3.60 15.84 -0.13
C LEU A 260 2.50 14.85 -0.50
N ARG A 261 1.22 15.30 -0.47
CA ARG A 261 0.09 14.56 -1.06
C ARG A 261 -0.49 15.35 -2.23
N TYR A 262 -0.91 14.62 -3.28
CA TYR A 262 -1.45 15.23 -4.51
C TYR A 262 -2.50 14.31 -5.16
N VAL A 263 -3.38 14.89 -5.99
CA VAL A 263 -4.47 14.15 -6.65
C VAL A 263 -4.09 13.72 -8.06
N THR A 264 -3.41 14.59 -8.82
CA THR A 264 -3.07 14.34 -10.23
C THR A 264 -1.56 14.51 -10.49
N PRO A 265 -1.02 13.85 -11.54
CA PRO A 265 0.39 14.07 -11.93
C PRO A 265 0.76 15.54 -12.20
N PRO A 266 -0.09 16.39 -12.83
CA PRO A 266 0.18 17.83 -12.94
C PRO A 266 0.30 18.55 -11.59
N ASP A 267 -0.52 18.18 -10.59
CA ASP A 267 -0.42 18.78 -9.23
C ASP A 267 0.90 18.43 -8.57
N ARG A 268 1.35 17.17 -8.75
CA ARG A 268 2.68 16.74 -8.30
C ARG A 268 3.78 17.58 -8.93
N ALA A 269 3.76 17.71 -10.25
CA ALA A 269 4.79 18.47 -10.97
C ALA A 269 4.87 19.92 -10.46
N ALA A 270 3.73 20.59 -10.35
CA ALA A 270 3.65 21.96 -9.85
C ALA A 270 4.14 22.09 -8.40
N ALA A 271 3.81 21.15 -7.52
CA ALA A 271 4.26 21.14 -6.14
C ALA A 271 5.79 20.88 -6.05
N MET A 272 6.31 19.91 -6.80
CA MET A 272 7.74 19.58 -6.80
C MET A 272 8.59 20.72 -7.39
N ASP A 273 8.11 21.44 -8.40
CA ASP A 273 8.80 22.61 -8.95
C ASP A 273 8.91 23.72 -7.89
N ARG A 274 7.83 23.97 -7.14
CA ARG A 274 7.85 24.94 -6.02
C ARG A 274 8.78 24.49 -4.89
N ILE A 275 8.76 23.21 -4.53
CA ILE A 275 9.68 22.63 -3.54
C ILE A 275 11.12 22.82 -3.99
N ALA A 276 11.43 22.50 -5.25
CA ALA A 276 12.78 22.67 -5.81
C ALA A 276 13.25 24.12 -5.78
N ALA A 277 12.37 25.07 -6.10
CA ALA A 277 12.68 26.50 -6.02
C ALA A 277 12.97 26.94 -4.57
N ILE A 278 12.17 26.51 -3.58
CA ILE A 278 12.40 26.79 -2.15
C ILE A 278 13.73 26.18 -1.68
N VAL A 279 14.06 24.98 -2.13
CA VAL A 279 15.33 24.33 -1.76
C VAL A 279 16.53 25.09 -2.32
N ALA A 280 16.44 25.57 -3.56
CA ALA A 280 17.51 26.29 -4.25
C ALA A 280 17.74 27.70 -3.71
N ASP A 281 16.70 28.37 -3.21
CA ASP A 281 16.82 29.72 -2.63
C ASP A 281 17.39 29.66 -1.20
N SER A 282 18.23 30.63 -0.82
CA SER A 282 18.82 30.73 0.53
C SER A 282 18.50 32.07 1.17
N THR A 283 17.62 32.07 2.17
CA THR A 283 17.27 33.25 2.96
C THR A 283 18.44 33.66 3.89
N VAL A 284 19.10 32.67 4.48
CA VAL A 284 20.34 32.89 5.26
C VAL A 284 21.54 32.72 4.32
N PRO A 285 22.31 33.79 4.04
CA PRO A 285 23.46 33.71 3.13
C PRO A 285 24.44 32.58 3.49
N ASP A 286 25.07 31.98 2.49
CA ASP A 286 26.07 30.91 2.64
C ASP A 286 25.56 29.63 3.34
N THR A 287 24.25 29.40 3.43
CA THR A 287 23.68 28.10 3.74
C THR A 287 23.47 27.28 2.47
N THR A 288 23.44 25.95 2.62
CA THR A 288 23.10 25.02 1.51
C THR A 288 22.00 24.07 1.96
N ALA A 289 21.14 23.66 1.04
CA ALA A 289 20.08 22.73 1.29
C ALA A 289 20.14 21.58 0.29
N HIS A 290 19.91 20.35 0.75
CA HIS A 290 19.87 19.15 -0.07
C HIS A 290 18.60 18.34 0.22
N LEU A 291 17.80 18.10 -0.82
CA LEU A 291 16.56 17.33 -0.75
C LEU A 291 16.80 15.90 -1.26
N THR A 292 16.33 14.91 -0.50
CA THR A 292 16.35 13.49 -0.88
C THR A 292 14.93 12.96 -0.87
N ILE A 293 14.47 12.34 -1.96
CA ILE A 293 13.22 11.59 -2.02
C ILE A 293 13.49 10.21 -1.38
N LYS A 294 12.68 9.82 -0.41
CA LYS A 294 12.77 8.53 0.30
C LYS A 294 11.83 7.48 -0.26
N GLY A 295 10.66 7.89 -0.73
CA GLY A 295 9.64 7.04 -1.31
C GLY A 295 8.61 7.85 -2.05
N GLU A 296 7.88 7.21 -2.93
CA GLU A 296 6.83 7.84 -3.72
C GLU A 296 5.73 6.85 -4.04
N PHE A 297 4.48 7.27 -3.88
CA PHE A 297 3.32 6.61 -4.45
C PHE A 297 2.72 7.43 -5.58
N LEU A 298 2.30 6.78 -6.64
CA LEU A 298 1.50 7.41 -7.68
C LEU A 298 0.02 7.44 -7.28
N PRO A 299 -0.77 8.39 -7.80
CA PRO A 299 -2.19 8.44 -7.50
C PRO A 299 -2.93 7.31 -8.22
N LEU A 300 -3.95 6.74 -7.57
CA LEU A 300 -4.94 5.93 -8.26
C LEU A 300 -5.96 6.87 -8.90
N VAL A 301 -5.88 7.04 -10.21
CA VAL A 301 -6.85 7.83 -10.98
C VAL A 301 -7.79 6.86 -11.67
N GLN A 302 -9.10 6.98 -11.40
CA GLN A 302 -10.11 6.15 -12.03
C GLN A 302 -10.31 6.57 -13.50
N ASP A 303 -9.80 5.77 -14.43
CA ASP A 303 -10.12 5.89 -15.86
C ASP A 303 -11.41 5.12 -16.22
N GLU A 304 -11.78 5.12 -17.50
CA GLU A 304 -12.99 4.44 -17.98
C GLU A 304 -12.94 2.92 -17.75
N ALA A 305 -11.77 2.31 -17.95
CA ALA A 305 -11.59 0.86 -17.78
C ALA A 305 -11.64 0.46 -16.30
N SER A 306 -11.05 1.26 -15.40
CA SER A 306 -11.14 1.05 -13.94
C SER A 306 -12.56 1.30 -13.43
N ARG A 307 -13.31 2.23 -14.06
CA ARG A 307 -14.73 2.43 -13.76
C ARG A 307 -15.56 1.21 -14.14
N ALA A 308 -15.38 0.64 -15.32
CA ALA A 308 -16.07 -0.57 -15.75
C ALA A 308 -15.74 -1.77 -14.84
N LEU A 309 -14.49 -1.88 -14.36
CA LEU A 309 -14.08 -2.86 -13.36
C LEU A 309 -14.85 -2.66 -12.04
N PHE A 310 -14.89 -1.42 -11.53
CA PHE A 310 -15.66 -1.10 -10.33
C PHE A 310 -17.14 -1.42 -10.48
N GLU A 311 -17.77 -1.03 -11.59
CA GLU A 311 -19.19 -1.31 -11.85
C GLU A 311 -19.48 -2.82 -11.87
N THR A 312 -18.55 -3.61 -12.42
CA THR A 312 -18.64 -5.08 -12.39
C THR A 312 -18.58 -5.60 -10.96
N TYR A 313 -17.60 -5.15 -10.16
CA TYR A 313 -17.46 -5.54 -8.76
C TYR A 313 -18.67 -5.11 -7.92
N ALA A 314 -19.16 -3.89 -8.09
CA ALA A 314 -20.31 -3.36 -7.36
C ALA A 314 -21.61 -4.14 -7.68
N ARG A 315 -21.83 -4.47 -8.95
CA ARG A 315 -22.97 -5.29 -9.39
C ARG A 315 -22.91 -6.69 -8.76
N VAL A 316 -21.76 -7.34 -8.78
CA VAL A 316 -21.54 -8.66 -8.18
C VAL A 316 -21.79 -8.60 -6.67
N SER A 317 -21.20 -7.65 -5.97
CA SER A 317 -21.38 -7.47 -4.53
C SER A 317 -22.85 -7.23 -4.16
N ALA A 318 -23.57 -6.43 -4.93
CA ALA A 318 -24.99 -6.19 -4.71
C ALA A 318 -25.84 -7.46 -4.88
N GLN A 319 -25.52 -8.32 -5.84
CA GLN A 319 -26.18 -9.61 -6.05
C GLN A 319 -25.97 -10.59 -4.88
N GLN A 320 -24.87 -10.45 -4.14
CA GLN A 320 -24.58 -11.20 -2.91
C GLN A 320 -25.18 -10.57 -1.65
N GLY A 321 -25.90 -9.45 -1.77
CA GLY A 321 -26.46 -8.75 -0.62
C GLY A 321 -25.46 -7.87 0.15
N THR A 322 -24.27 -7.63 -0.40
CA THR A 322 -23.22 -6.78 0.17
C THR A 322 -22.90 -5.61 -0.77
N PRO A 323 -23.84 -4.69 -1.03
CA PRO A 323 -23.63 -3.60 -1.96
C PRO A 323 -22.46 -2.71 -1.52
N VAL A 324 -21.67 -2.23 -2.48
CA VAL A 324 -20.52 -1.37 -2.25
C VAL A 324 -20.62 -0.10 -3.11
N ALA A 325 -20.09 1.01 -2.58
CA ALA A 325 -19.84 2.23 -3.32
C ALA A 325 -18.32 2.43 -3.53
N GLY A 326 -17.97 3.30 -4.46
CA GLY A 326 -16.59 3.75 -4.66
C GLY A 326 -16.29 4.96 -3.77
N GLU A 327 -15.16 4.94 -3.08
CA GLU A 327 -14.66 6.05 -2.26
C GLU A 327 -13.34 6.59 -2.81
N PHE A 328 -13.11 7.89 -2.59
CA PHE A 328 -11.79 8.50 -2.77
C PHE A 328 -11.05 8.49 -1.43
N ALA A 329 -9.83 7.93 -1.40
CA ALA A 329 -9.02 7.85 -0.19
C ALA A 329 -7.85 8.85 -0.21
N GLY A 330 -7.60 9.50 0.94
CA GLY A 330 -6.44 10.38 1.12
C GLY A 330 -5.13 9.63 1.31
N GLY A 331 -5.19 8.35 1.72
CA GLY A 331 -4.02 7.47 1.85
C GLY A 331 -3.58 6.91 0.50
N CYS A 332 -2.28 6.72 0.32
CA CYS A 332 -1.68 6.10 -0.86
C CYS A 332 -1.80 4.58 -0.82
N ALA A 333 -1.47 3.90 -1.91
CA ALA A 333 -1.24 2.45 -1.99
C ALA A 333 -0.60 2.09 -3.32
N ASP A 334 -0.08 0.86 -3.44
CA ASP A 334 0.53 0.30 -4.66
C ASP A 334 -0.39 0.29 -5.89
N SER A 335 -1.71 0.39 -5.68
CA SER A 335 -2.70 0.51 -6.77
C SER A 335 -2.47 1.69 -7.72
N GLY A 336 -1.77 2.74 -7.26
CA GLY A 336 -1.35 3.85 -8.12
C GLY A 336 -0.31 3.42 -9.17
N PHE A 337 0.59 2.51 -8.84
CA PHE A 337 1.60 2.00 -9.77
C PHE A 337 0.96 1.14 -10.87
N THR A 338 -0.01 0.30 -10.51
CA THR A 338 -0.72 -0.56 -11.48
C THR A 338 -1.57 0.28 -12.44
N ALA A 339 -2.25 1.31 -11.95
CA ALA A 339 -3.01 2.25 -12.77
C ALA A 339 -2.08 3.07 -13.70
N SER A 340 -0.88 3.45 -13.24
CA SER A 340 0.05 4.26 -14.01
C SER A 340 0.57 3.59 -15.29
N VAL A 341 0.54 2.26 -15.35
CA VAL A 341 0.90 1.48 -16.54
C VAL A 341 -0.31 1.14 -17.43
N GLY A 342 -1.47 1.76 -17.16
CA GLY A 342 -2.70 1.61 -17.95
C GLY A 342 -3.47 0.32 -17.65
N CYS A 343 -3.24 -0.32 -16.50
CA CYS A 343 -4.01 -1.49 -16.09
C CYS A 343 -5.26 -1.08 -15.30
N PRO A 344 -6.46 -1.55 -15.67
CA PRO A 344 -7.67 -1.35 -14.88
C PRO A 344 -7.45 -1.83 -13.45
N THR A 345 -7.62 -0.95 -12.48
CA THR A 345 -7.29 -1.23 -11.08
C THR A 345 -8.43 -0.86 -10.15
N LEU A 346 -8.77 -1.78 -9.22
CA LEU A 346 -9.69 -1.53 -8.11
C LEU A 346 -8.96 -1.83 -6.80
N CYS A 347 -9.10 -0.94 -5.83
CA CYS A 347 -8.39 -0.99 -4.56
C CYS A 347 -9.34 -1.17 -3.37
N ALA A 348 -8.80 -1.62 -2.23
CA ALA A 348 -9.57 -1.88 -1.01
C ALA A 348 -10.69 -2.92 -1.22
N VAL A 349 -10.42 -3.94 -2.04
CA VAL A 349 -11.33 -5.07 -2.26
C VAL A 349 -11.20 -6.14 -1.18
N GLY A 350 -10.24 -5.99 -0.28
CA GLY A 350 -10.02 -6.88 0.86
C GLY A 350 -11.18 -6.88 1.87
N PRO A 351 -11.11 -7.75 2.87
CA PRO A 351 -12.07 -7.81 3.96
C PRO A 351 -12.15 -6.46 4.70
N VAL A 352 -13.30 -6.16 5.28
CA VAL A 352 -13.54 -4.87 5.95
C VAL A 352 -12.75 -4.80 7.24
N GLY A 353 -11.99 -3.73 7.39
CA GLY A 353 -11.21 -3.47 8.58
C GLY A 353 -11.15 -1.98 8.91
N GLY A 354 -10.46 -1.68 9.98
CA GLY A 354 -10.30 -0.29 10.40
C GLY A 354 -9.17 -0.09 11.39
N LYS A 355 -8.87 1.20 11.65
CA LYS A 355 -7.82 1.63 12.57
C LYS A 355 -6.43 1.09 12.21
N ALA A 356 -6.15 0.87 10.92
CA ALA A 356 -4.82 0.53 10.43
C ALA A 356 -3.75 1.45 11.05
N HIS A 357 -2.51 0.95 11.23
CA HIS A 357 -1.39 1.67 11.84
C HIS A 357 -1.60 2.05 13.32
N SER A 358 -2.57 1.42 14.01
CA SER A 358 -2.80 1.66 15.42
C SER A 358 -2.92 0.37 16.24
N PRO A 359 -2.75 0.44 17.58
CA PRO A 359 -2.94 -0.73 18.42
C PRO A 359 -4.37 -1.31 18.41
N GLU A 360 -5.35 -0.55 17.98
CA GLU A 360 -6.75 -0.96 17.87
C GLU A 360 -7.14 -1.45 16.47
N GLU A 361 -6.17 -1.75 15.60
CA GLU A 361 -6.41 -2.31 14.29
C GLU A 361 -7.28 -3.57 14.38
N TYR A 362 -8.31 -3.64 13.54
CA TYR A 362 -9.27 -4.74 13.54
C TYR A 362 -9.74 -5.13 12.14
N LEU A 363 -10.17 -6.37 12.03
CA LEU A 363 -10.86 -6.95 10.89
C LEU A 363 -12.28 -7.37 11.30
N GLU A 364 -13.30 -7.08 10.49
CA GLU A 364 -14.65 -7.66 10.63
C GLU A 364 -14.65 -9.07 10.03
N VAL A 365 -14.64 -10.10 10.88
CA VAL A 365 -14.51 -11.51 10.47
C VAL A 365 -15.59 -11.92 9.46
N ALA A 366 -16.83 -11.49 9.67
CA ALA A 366 -17.96 -11.81 8.82
C ALA A 366 -17.82 -11.31 7.38
N THR A 367 -16.81 -10.49 7.06
CA THR A 367 -16.59 -9.98 5.70
C THR A 367 -15.55 -10.78 4.92
N LEU A 368 -14.83 -11.70 5.55
CA LEU A 368 -13.74 -12.45 4.94
C LEU A 368 -14.21 -13.30 3.74
N VAL A 369 -15.16 -14.19 3.96
CA VAL A 369 -15.72 -15.06 2.90
C VAL A 369 -16.53 -14.27 1.87
N PRO A 370 -17.44 -13.33 2.25
CA PRO A 370 -18.17 -12.53 1.27
C PRO A 370 -17.28 -11.73 0.32
N ARG A 371 -16.14 -11.18 0.81
CA ARG A 371 -15.18 -10.46 -0.04
C ARG A 371 -14.42 -11.40 -0.98
N ALA A 372 -14.05 -12.59 -0.53
CA ALA A 372 -13.44 -13.62 -1.38
C ALA A 372 -14.41 -14.03 -2.51
N ARG A 373 -15.69 -14.21 -2.20
CA ARG A 373 -16.72 -14.50 -3.19
C ARG A 373 -16.89 -13.36 -4.19
N ALA A 374 -17.02 -12.13 -3.73
CA ALA A 374 -17.15 -10.96 -4.60
C ALA A 374 -15.96 -10.83 -5.57
N MET A 375 -14.75 -11.11 -5.10
CA MET A 375 -13.56 -11.18 -5.94
C MET A 375 -13.65 -12.30 -6.97
N ALA A 376 -14.01 -13.51 -6.55
CA ALA A 376 -14.11 -14.68 -7.44
C ALA A 376 -15.18 -14.47 -8.53
N GLU A 377 -16.38 -13.99 -8.18
CA GLU A 377 -17.43 -13.68 -9.15
C GLU A 377 -17.04 -12.54 -10.10
N THR A 378 -16.27 -11.56 -9.61
CA THR A 378 -15.73 -10.49 -10.47
C THR A 378 -14.76 -11.07 -11.50
N ILE A 379 -13.86 -11.97 -11.10
CA ILE A 379 -12.94 -12.67 -12.01
C ILE A 379 -13.74 -13.44 -13.08
N ALA A 380 -14.78 -14.18 -12.67
CA ALA A 380 -15.63 -14.91 -13.59
C ALA A 380 -16.36 -13.99 -14.57
N ALA A 381 -16.85 -12.83 -14.11
CA ALA A 381 -17.50 -11.82 -14.96
C ALA A 381 -16.53 -11.20 -15.98
N LEU A 382 -15.31 -10.90 -15.55
CA LEU A 382 -14.25 -10.36 -16.42
C LEU A 382 -13.82 -11.35 -17.52
N ALA A 383 -13.99 -12.66 -17.31
CA ALA A 383 -13.70 -13.66 -18.33
C ALA A 383 -14.69 -13.69 -19.48
N GLN A 384 -15.90 -13.15 -19.27
CA GLN A 384 -16.99 -13.13 -20.25
C GLN A 384 -17.02 -11.81 -21.06
N ALA A 385 -16.26 -10.79 -20.65
CA ALA A 385 -16.10 -9.49 -21.30
C ALA A 385 -14.89 -9.50 -22.24
#